data_b55fa57dc5fcc6c70ba0fc1e8982281d
#
_entry.id   b55fa57dc5fcc6c70ba0fc1e8982281d
#
_cell.length_a   1.000
_cell.length_b   1.000
_cell.length_c   1.000
_cell.angle_alpha   90.00
_cell.angle_beta   90.00
_cell.angle_gamma   90.00
#
_symmetry.space_group_name_H-M   'P 1'
#
loop_
_entity.id
_entity.type
_entity.pdbx_description
1 polymer ?
#
loop_
_entity_poly.entity_id
_entity_poly.type
_entity_poly.pdbx_seq_one_letter_code
_entity_poly.pdbx_strand_id
1 'polypeptide(L)'
;MDKTKITVVTIGHMPAEFNKGKVTSWNSSVFEITGEIESYTLTKDSDGSAWEFTDSSLEEVLPDTFQGDFLAAIVNVPLELNWYTRRLHNNRLVFTFHEIKEILIHSNIPLENIIYRLIYAYTLFYKRSGNKIQMTGEHTNFAHDETRGCLFDMNGIKTDIIYSCHNPIIYPNCIEKLKQEKVSNEVISKVQKEITRI
;
A
#
# COMPACT_ATOMS: atom_id res chain seq x y z
N MET A 1 0.00 7.26 -22.04
CA MET A 1 -0.66 6.34 -21.09
C MET A 1 -1.05 7.12 -19.85
N ASP A 2 -2.31 7.03 -19.43
CA ASP A 2 -2.77 7.80 -18.29
C ASP A 2 -2.22 7.21 -16.99
N LYS A 3 -1.80 8.08 -16.08
CA LYS A 3 -1.35 7.72 -14.75
C LYS A 3 -2.53 7.20 -13.93
N THR A 4 -2.27 6.23 -13.05
CA THR A 4 -3.26 5.81 -12.07
C THR A 4 -3.42 6.91 -11.02
N LYS A 5 -4.64 7.36 -10.78
CA LYS A 5 -4.97 8.41 -9.83
C LYS A 5 -5.27 7.82 -8.46
N ILE A 6 -4.58 8.29 -7.44
CA ILE A 6 -4.64 7.70 -6.10
C ILE A 6 -4.99 8.77 -5.08
N THR A 7 -6.09 8.59 -4.39
CA THR A 7 -6.40 9.38 -3.21
C THR A 7 -5.71 8.76 -1.99
N VAL A 8 -4.93 9.55 -1.28
CA VAL A 8 -4.30 9.11 -0.03
C VAL A 8 -4.92 9.87 1.13
N VAL A 9 -5.30 9.16 2.19
CA VAL A 9 -5.84 9.74 3.42
C VAL A 9 -5.15 9.17 4.65
N THR A 10 -5.20 9.89 5.77
CA THR A 10 -4.76 9.37 7.07
C THR A 10 -5.94 9.31 8.02
N ILE A 11 -5.98 8.29 8.89
CA ILE A 11 -7.03 8.14 9.89
C ILE A 11 -6.37 8.00 11.27
N GLY A 12 -6.79 8.85 12.21
CA GLY A 12 -6.25 8.87 13.55
C GLY A 12 -4.86 9.51 13.64
N HIS A 13 -4.12 9.15 14.68
CA HIS A 13 -2.81 9.73 14.99
C HIS A 13 -1.70 9.06 14.19
N MET A 14 -0.89 9.87 13.49
CA MET A 14 0.24 9.36 12.71
C MET A 14 1.55 9.46 13.51
N PRO A 15 2.55 8.60 13.22
CA PRO A 15 3.89 8.75 13.76
C PRO A 15 4.47 10.14 13.45
N ALA A 16 5.22 10.72 14.40
CA ALA A 16 5.82 12.05 14.24
C ALA A 16 6.85 12.10 13.10
N GLU A 17 7.49 10.97 12.80
CA GLU A 17 8.48 10.81 11.74
C GLU A 17 7.86 10.75 10.35
N PHE A 18 6.55 10.52 10.24
CA PHE A 18 5.87 10.42 8.96
C PHE A 18 5.60 11.80 8.35
N ASN A 19 6.10 12.03 7.15
CA ASN A 19 5.97 13.28 6.43
C ASN A 19 5.05 13.16 5.21
N LYS A 20 3.80 13.65 5.33
CA LYS A 20 2.82 13.67 4.24
C LYS A 20 3.31 14.44 3.01
N GLY A 21 4.04 15.54 3.22
CA GLY A 21 4.56 16.38 2.14
C GLY A 21 5.54 15.62 1.23
N LYS A 22 6.34 14.70 1.78
CA LYS A 22 7.20 13.83 0.97
C LYS A 22 6.38 12.88 0.11
N VAL A 23 5.26 12.35 0.65
CA VAL A 23 4.38 11.45 -0.11
C VAL A 23 3.71 12.19 -1.26
N THR A 24 3.14 13.36 -1.02
CA THR A 24 2.49 14.16 -2.08
C THR A 24 3.45 14.69 -3.13
N SER A 25 4.71 15.00 -2.74
CA SER A 25 5.73 15.48 -3.68
C SER A 25 6.43 14.39 -4.48
N TRP A 26 6.11 13.10 -4.22
CA TRP A 26 6.74 12.00 -4.95
C TRP A 26 6.33 11.99 -6.42
N ASN A 27 7.31 12.15 -7.29
CA ASN A 27 7.06 12.17 -8.74
C ASN A 27 7.16 10.77 -9.33
N SER A 28 6.06 10.31 -9.93
CA SER A 28 5.97 9.04 -10.66
C SER A 28 5.42 9.25 -12.07
N SER A 29 5.88 8.43 -13.01
CA SER A 29 5.34 8.39 -14.38
C SER A 29 4.19 7.39 -14.53
N VAL A 30 3.88 6.59 -13.50
CA VAL A 30 2.85 5.53 -13.55
C VAL A 30 1.63 5.82 -12.68
N PHE A 31 1.77 6.68 -11.68
CA PHE A 31 0.66 7.15 -10.84
C PHE A 31 0.79 8.63 -10.50
N GLU A 32 -0.27 9.20 -9.97
CA GLU A 32 -0.29 10.51 -9.33
C GLU A 32 -1.17 10.48 -8.07
N ILE A 33 -0.75 11.18 -7.04
CA ILE A 33 -1.56 11.38 -5.84
C ILE A 33 -2.47 12.58 -6.08
N THR A 34 -3.77 12.38 -5.92
CA THR A 34 -4.78 13.41 -6.16
C THR A 34 -4.99 14.29 -4.93
N GLY A 35 -4.75 15.58 -5.08
CA GLY A 35 -4.98 16.55 -4.01
C GLY A 35 -4.03 16.42 -2.82
N GLU A 36 -4.44 16.97 -1.69
CA GLU A 36 -3.74 16.89 -0.41
C GLU A 36 -4.13 15.62 0.35
N ILE A 37 -3.23 15.15 1.24
CA ILE A 37 -3.53 14.03 2.13
C ILE A 37 -4.38 14.52 3.29
N GLU A 38 -5.69 14.31 3.17
CA GLU A 38 -6.66 14.64 4.22
C GLU A 38 -6.48 13.76 5.45
N SER A 39 -6.91 14.29 6.60
CA SER A 39 -6.87 13.59 7.88
C SER A 39 -8.26 13.38 8.42
N TYR A 40 -8.60 12.15 8.70
CA TYR A 40 -9.85 11.76 9.34
C TYR A 40 -9.62 11.36 10.79
N THR A 41 -10.58 11.63 11.65
CA THR A 41 -10.53 11.21 13.05
C THR A 41 -10.98 9.75 13.15
N LEU A 42 -10.22 8.94 13.89
CA LEU A 42 -10.66 7.59 14.25
C LEU A 42 -11.68 7.71 15.40
N THR A 43 -12.96 7.61 15.06
CA THR A 43 -14.08 7.85 15.99
C THR A 43 -14.62 6.58 16.63
N LYS A 44 -14.05 5.42 16.29
CA LYS A 44 -14.49 4.11 16.78
C LYS A 44 -13.44 3.48 17.67
N ASP A 45 -13.91 2.65 18.58
CA ASP A 45 -13.06 1.73 19.32
C ASP A 45 -12.74 0.49 18.47
N SER A 46 -11.69 -0.24 18.87
CA SER A 46 -11.37 -1.52 18.25
C SER A 46 -12.49 -2.54 18.46
N ASP A 47 -12.82 -3.27 17.42
CA ASP A 47 -13.93 -4.24 17.39
C ASP A 47 -13.49 -5.67 17.05
N GLY A 48 -12.21 -5.86 16.78
CA GLY A 48 -11.58 -7.16 16.58
C GLY A 48 -10.95 -7.74 17.83
N SER A 49 -10.33 -8.92 17.71
CA SER A 49 -9.53 -9.53 18.76
C SER A 49 -8.23 -8.74 18.96
N ALA A 50 -7.65 -8.79 20.19
CA ALA A 50 -6.35 -8.15 20.48
C ALA A 50 -6.26 -6.65 20.11
N TRP A 51 -7.33 -5.90 20.30
CA TRP A 51 -7.43 -4.46 19.99
C TRP A 51 -7.31 -4.13 18.49
N GLU A 52 -7.54 -5.10 17.64
CA GLU A 52 -7.55 -4.92 16.19
C GLU A 52 -8.81 -4.18 15.71
N PHE A 53 -8.67 -3.47 14.60
CA PHE A 53 -9.77 -2.87 13.87
C PHE A 53 -10.13 -3.75 12.68
N THR A 54 -11.40 -4.15 12.60
CA THR A 54 -11.89 -4.97 11.47
C THR A 54 -12.00 -4.15 10.19
N ASP A 55 -12.04 -4.83 9.05
CA ASP A 55 -12.27 -4.19 7.76
C ASP A 55 -13.56 -3.37 7.77
N SER A 56 -14.63 -3.89 8.40
CA SER A 56 -15.92 -3.20 8.50
C SER A 56 -15.84 -1.88 9.27
N SER A 57 -15.19 -1.88 10.44
CA SER A 57 -15.09 -0.65 11.23
C SER A 57 -14.24 0.41 10.58
N LEU A 58 -13.21 0.01 9.82
CA LEU A 58 -12.40 0.95 9.05
C LEU A 58 -13.15 1.51 7.84
N GLU A 59 -13.97 0.71 7.17
CA GLU A 59 -14.80 1.17 6.06
C GLU A 59 -15.79 2.26 6.46
N GLU A 60 -16.32 2.21 7.67
CA GLU A 60 -17.26 3.23 8.18
C GLU A 60 -16.60 4.60 8.47
N VAL A 61 -15.28 4.63 8.65
CA VAL A 61 -14.52 5.89 8.86
C VAL A 61 -14.02 6.49 7.55
N LEU A 62 -13.91 5.66 6.52
CA LEU A 62 -13.43 6.12 5.21
C LEU A 62 -14.51 6.92 4.46
N PRO A 63 -14.11 7.91 3.65
CA PRO A 63 -15.06 8.63 2.81
C PRO A 63 -15.75 7.67 1.82
N ASP A 64 -17.06 7.85 1.65
CA ASP A 64 -17.88 7.08 0.70
C ASP A 64 -17.46 7.34 -0.76
N THR A 65 -16.98 8.53 -1.03
CA THR A 65 -16.54 8.97 -2.35
C THR A 65 -15.15 9.58 -2.29
N PHE A 66 -14.35 9.37 -3.31
CA PHE A 66 -13.01 9.94 -3.43
C PHE A 66 -12.69 10.23 -4.91
N GLN A 67 -11.68 11.08 -5.12
CA GLN A 67 -11.19 11.39 -6.46
C GLN A 67 -10.07 10.44 -6.84
N GLY A 68 -10.24 9.70 -7.92
CA GLY A 68 -9.19 8.82 -8.43
C GLY A 68 -9.65 7.40 -8.70
N ASP A 69 -8.71 6.56 -9.01
CA ASP A 69 -8.91 5.15 -9.38
C ASP A 69 -9.04 4.25 -8.15
N PHE A 70 -8.26 4.54 -7.11
CA PHE A 70 -8.39 3.89 -5.81
C PHE A 70 -7.95 4.81 -4.65
N LEU A 71 -8.37 4.44 -3.44
CA LEU A 71 -8.04 5.14 -2.20
C LEU A 71 -7.10 4.27 -1.35
N ALA A 72 -6.01 4.88 -0.86
CA ALA A 72 -5.10 4.29 0.12
C ALA A 72 -5.21 5.05 1.45
N ALA A 73 -5.75 4.40 2.47
CA ALA A 73 -5.82 4.93 3.82
C ALA A 73 -4.60 4.50 4.64
N ILE A 74 -4.08 5.41 5.43
CA ILE A 74 -2.96 5.17 6.35
C ILE A 74 -3.48 5.31 7.77
N VAL A 75 -3.23 4.29 8.60
CA VAL A 75 -3.55 4.28 10.03
C VAL A 75 -2.30 3.97 10.87
N ASN A 76 -2.42 4.03 12.19
CA ASN A 76 -1.38 3.61 13.12
C ASN A 76 -1.98 2.77 14.27
N VAL A 77 -2.91 1.88 13.92
CA VAL A 77 -3.59 0.96 14.82
C VAL A 77 -3.50 -0.46 14.25
N PRO A 78 -3.59 -1.52 15.06
CA PRO A 78 -3.55 -2.90 14.57
C PRO A 78 -4.74 -3.19 13.66
N LEU A 79 -4.49 -3.82 12.52
CA LEU A 79 -5.50 -4.29 11.59
C LEU A 79 -5.85 -5.75 11.88
N GLU A 80 -7.02 -6.16 11.45
CA GLU A 80 -7.54 -7.51 11.58
C GLU A 80 -6.52 -8.58 11.18
N LEU A 81 -6.36 -9.60 12.02
CA LEU A 81 -5.36 -10.68 11.90
C LEU A 81 -3.91 -10.17 11.88
N ASN A 82 -3.66 -9.03 12.47
CA ASN A 82 -2.35 -8.39 12.53
C ASN A 82 -1.66 -8.17 11.17
N TRP A 83 -2.44 -8.05 10.07
CA TRP A 83 -1.91 -7.69 8.76
C TRP A 83 -1.46 -6.23 8.74
N TYR A 84 -0.45 -5.91 7.93
CA TYR A 84 -0.02 -4.53 7.74
C TYR A 84 -0.79 -3.79 6.63
N THR A 85 -1.53 -4.52 5.79
CA THR A 85 -2.41 -3.95 4.76
C THR A 85 -3.62 -4.83 4.53
N ARG A 86 -4.78 -4.19 4.30
CA ARG A 86 -6.06 -4.84 4.00
C ARG A 86 -6.67 -4.18 2.76
N ARG A 87 -7.36 -4.97 1.94
CA ARG A 87 -8.08 -4.49 0.77
C ARG A 87 -9.57 -4.50 1.09
N LEU A 88 -10.21 -3.36 0.85
CA LEU A 88 -11.59 -3.07 1.23
C LEU A 88 -12.48 -2.93 0.00
N HIS A 89 -13.80 -2.77 0.20
CA HIS A 89 -14.73 -2.52 -0.89
C HIS A 89 -14.42 -1.23 -1.65
N ASN A 90 -14.98 -1.10 -2.85
CA ASN A 90 -14.97 0.12 -3.66
C ASN A 90 -13.56 0.67 -3.97
N ASN A 91 -12.62 -0.22 -4.36
CA ASN A 91 -11.24 0.17 -4.68
C ASN A 91 -10.54 0.92 -3.53
N ARG A 92 -10.72 0.47 -2.32
CA ARG A 92 -10.05 1.04 -1.15
C ARG A 92 -9.10 0.03 -0.54
N LEU A 93 -8.05 0.53 0.05
CA LEU A 93 -7.11 -0.26 0.87
C LEU A 93 -6.71 0.54 2.10
N VAL A 94 -6.31 -0.17 3.14
CA VAL A 94 -5.75 0.41 4.34
C VAL A 94 -4.39 -0.19 4.63
N PHE A 95 -3.47 0.64 5.09
CA PHE A 95 -2.13 0.28 5.55
C PHE A 95 -1.95 0.80 6.98
N THR A 96 -1.25 0.03 7.82
CA THR A 96 -0.94 0.47 9.18
C THR A 96 0.56 0.61 9.42
N PHE A 97 0.91 1.66 10.19
CA PHE A 97 2.24 1.82 10.78
C PHE A 97 2.43 0.99 12.07
N HIS A 98 1.36 0.39 12.60
CA HIS A 98 1.44 -0.43 13.82
C HIS A 98 2.48 -1.55 13.66
N GLU A 99 3.46 -1.62 14.57
CA GLU A 99 4.64 -2.49 14.54
C GLU A 99 5.62 -2.24 13.35
N ILE A 100 5.17 -1.62 12.27
CA ILE A 100 6.00 -1.36 11.09
C ILE A 100 6.93 -0.15 11.31
N LYS A 101 6.43 0.90 11.97
CA LYS A 101 7.22 2.12 12.18
C LYS A 101 8.50 1.84 12.98
N GLU A 102 8.43 1.03 14.03
CA GLU A 102 9.58 0.69 14.85
C GLU A 102 10.65 -0.07 14.05
N ILE A 103 10.21 -1.02 13.22
CA ILE A 103 11.09 -1.80 12.34
C ILE A 103 11.84 -0.87 11.38
N LEU A 104 11.12 0.04 10.71
CA LEU A 104 11.72 0.96 9.74
C LEU A 104 12.65 1.98 10.41
N ILE A 105 12.22 2.59 11.53
CA ILE A 105 13.04 3.56 12.28
C ILE A 105 14.35 2.93 12.77
N HIS A 106 14.30 1.73 13.37
CA HIS A 106 15.50 1.02 13.82
C HIS A 106 16.44 0.64 12.65
N SER A 107 15.90 0.50 11.46
CA SER A 107 16.67 0.20 10.25
C SER A 107 17.13 1.45 9.49
N ASN A 108 16.90 2.66 10.03
CA ASN A 108 17.16 3.94 9.38
C ASN A 108 16.47 4.08 8.00
N ILE A 109 15.30 3.50 7.84
CA ILE A 109 14.49 3.57 6.62
C ILE A 109 13.38 4.61 6.83
N PRO A 110 13.23 5.62 5.95
CA PRO A 110 12.14 6.59 6.03
C PRO A 110 10.77 5.91 6.00
N LEU A 111 9.83 6.37 6.83
CA LEU A 111 8.47 5.80 6.88
C LEU A 111 7.73 5.95 5.54
N GLU A 112 8.07 6.94 4.74
CA GLU A 112 7.49 7.15 3.43
C GLU A 112 7.81 6.01 2.45
N ASN A 113 8.93 5.31 2.63
CA ASN A 113 9.36 4.23 1.74
C ASN A 113 8.32 3.09 1.66
N ILE A 114 7.69 2.72 2.80
CA ILE A 114 6.63 1.72 2.78
C ILE A 114 5.40 2.21 1.99
N ILE A 115 5.10 3.50 2.06
CA ILE A 115 3.98 4.07 1.32
C ILE A 115 4.26 4.03 -0.18
N TYR A 116 5.46 4.42 -0.62
CA TYR A 116 5.85 4.32 -2.04
C TYR A 116 5.82 2.88 -2.52
N ARG A 117 6.42 1.97 -1.76
CA ARG A 117 6.39 0.52 -2.05
C ARG A 117 4.97 0.01 -2.24
N LEU A 118 4.05 0.34 -1.34
CA LEU A 118 2.65 -0.06 -1.42
C LEU A 118 1.94 0.56 -2.63
N ILE A 119 2.11 1.85 -2.87
CA ILE A 119 1.47 2.53 -4.00
C ILE A 119 1.91 1.90 -5.33
N TYR A 120 3.21 1.60 -5.52
CA TYR A 120 3.65 0.90 -6.73
C TYR A 120 3.07 -0.51 -6.84
N ALA A 121 3.08 -1.29 -5.75
CA ALA A 121 2.52 -2.62 -5.73
C ALA A 121 1.03 -2.62 -6.09
N TYR A 122 0.26 -1.72 -5.47
CA TYR A 122 -1.18 -1.63 -5.71
C TYR A 122 -1.54 -0.96 -7.04
N THR A 123 -0.69 -0.10 -7.59
CA THR A 123 -0.85 0.39 -8.97
C THR A 123 -0.75 -0.77 -9.96
N LEU A 124 0.24 -1.65 -9.79
CA LEU A 124 0.36 -2.85 -10.62
C LEU A 124 -0.79 -3.83 -10.38
N PHE A 125 -1.19 -4.01 -9.13
CA PHE A 125 -2.32 -4.86 -8.77
C PHE A 125 -3.64 -4.36 -9.40
N TYR A 126 -3.93 -3.07 -9.31
CA TYR A 126 -5.08 -2.44 -9.92
C TYR A 126 -5.14 -2.70 -11.44
N LYS A 127 -4.01 -2.48 -12.13
CA LYS A 127 -3.92 -2.70 -13.58
C LYS A 127 -4.09 -4.18 -13.98
N ARG A 128 -3.46 -5.11 -13.26
CA ARG A 128 -3.57 -6.56 -13.55
C ARG A 128 -4.97 -7.12 -13.29
N SER A 129 -5.71 -6.53 -12.37
CA SER A 129 -7.04 -6.97 -11.95
C SER A 129 -8.18 -6.27 -12.71
N GLY A 130 -7.89 -5.70 -13.90
CA GLY A 130 -8.90 -5.04 -14.71
C GLY A 130 -9.43 -3.74 -14.11
N ASN A 131 -8.56 -2.96 -13.52
CA ASN A 131 -8.83 -1.69 -12.84
C ASN A 131 -9.72 -1.85 -11.60
N LYS A 132 -9.41 -2.87 -10.79
CA LYS A 132 -10.07 -3.13 -9.51
C LYS A 132 -9.06 -3.49 -8.42
N ILE A 133 -9.34 -3.06 -7.20
CA ILE A 133 -8.75 -3.59 -5.98
C ILE A 133 -9.70 -4.67 -5.45
N GLN A 134 -9.35 -5.93 -5.68
CA GLN A 134 -10.11 -7.07 -5.13
C GLN A 134 -9.98 -7.10 -3.62
N MET A 135 -11.04 -7.48 -2.92
CA MET A 135 -11.07 -7.48 -1.46
C MET A 135 -10.08 -8.47 -0.84
N THR A 136 -9.76 -8.25 0.42
CA THR A 136 -9.06 -9.24 1.25
C THR A 136 -9.92 -10.51 1.33
N GLY A 137 -9.27 -11.68 1.27
CA GLY A 137 -9.98 -12.97 1.21
C GLY A 137 -10.24 -13.48 -0.21
N GLU A 138 -10.29 -12.63 -1.20
CA GLU A 138 -10.31 -13.07 -2.60
C GLU A 138 -8.93 -13.57 -3.02
N HIS A 139 -8.87 -14.79 -3.56
CA HIS A 139 -7.62 -15.38 -4.02
C HIS A 139 -7.14 -14.68 -5.30
N THR A 140 -6.11 -13.89 -5.18
CA THR A 140 -5.62 -13.04 -6.27
C THR A 140 -4.28 -13.46 -6.85
N ASN A 141 -3.59 -14.40 -6.19
CA ASN A 141 -2.18 -14.68 -6.49
C ASN A 141 -1.31 -13.41 -6.51
N PHE A 142 -1.62 -12.41 -5.71
CA PHE A 142 -0.94 -11.11 -5.73
C PHE A 142 0.38 -11.15 -4.97
N ALA A 143 0.36 -11.63 -3.74
CA ALA A 143 1.53 -11.69 -2.89
C ALA A 143 2.09 -13.11 -2.80
N HIS A 144 3.37 -13.21 -2.47
CA HIS A 144 4.08 -14.45 -2.21
C HIS A 144 5.04 -14.26 -1.03
N ASP A 145 5.53 -15.35 -0.44
CA ASP A 145 6.36 -15.33 0.77
C ASP A 145 7.69 -16.09 0.58
N GLU A 146 8.01 -16.46 -0.64
CA GLU A 146 9.18 -17.29 -0.98
C GLU A 146 10.47 -16.49 -1.14
N THR A 147 10.35 -15.16 -1.20
CA THR A 147 11.45 -14.25 -1.52
C THR A 147 11.47 -13.06 -0.57
N ARG A 148 12.56 -12.30 -0.59
CA ARG A 148 12.71 -11.05 0.17
C ARG A 148 13.12 -9.91 -0.74
N GLY A 149 12.45 -8.76 -0.58
CA GLY A 149 12.70 -7.55 -1.36
C GLY A 149 11.90 -7.41 -2.64
N CYS A 150 11.04 -8.38 -2.98
CA CYS A 150 10.09 -8.21 -4.06
C CYS A 150 8.98 -7.23 -3.66
N LEU A 151 8.53 -6.43 -4.62
CA LEU A 151 7.41 -5.51 -4.43
C LEU A 151 6.13 -6.24 -3.98
N PHE A 152 6.01 -7.53 -4.30
CA PHE A 152 4.86 -8.39 -3.99
C PHE A 152 5.10 -9.34 -2.80
N ASP A 153 6.19 -9.17 -2.05
CA ASP A 153 6.40 -9.97 -0.85
C ASP A 153 5.30 -9.69 0.17
N MET A 154 4.73 -10.77 0.70
CA MET A 154 3.67 -10.73 1.70
C MET A 154 4.20 -10.25 3.06
N ASN A 155 5.50 -10.47 3.33
CA ASN A 155 6.16 -10.14 4.59
C ASN A 155 5.41 -10.75 5.79
N GLY A 156 5.10 -12.03 5.72
CA GLY A 156 4.48 -12.76 6.83
C GLY A 156 5.31 -12.66 8.12
N ILE A 157 6.63 -12.55 7.99
CA ILE A 157 7.53 -12.08 9.04
C ILE A 157 7.69 -10.58 8.85
N LYS A 158 7.05 -9.76 9.70
CA LYS A 158 7.00 -8.29 9.53
C LYS A 158 8.36 -7.63 9.39
N THR A 159 9.40 -8.15 10.06
CA THR A 159 10.76 -7.60 9.94
C THR A 159 11.34 -7.70 8.54
N ASP A 160 10.85 -8.61 7.70
CA ASP A 160 11.32 -8.76 6.32
C ASP A 160 10.90 -7.59 5.42
N ILE A 161 9.98 -6.74 5.88
CA ILE A 161 9.54 -5.55 5.17
C ILE A 161 10.68 -4.58 4.84
N ILE A 162 11.78 -4.61 5.62
CA ILE A 162 12.96 -3.79 5.38
C ILE A 162 13.54 -4.01 3.98
N TYR A 163 13.54 -5.27 3.49
CA TYR A 163 14.09 -5.60 2.19
C TYR A 163 13.31 -4.97 1.03
N SER A 164 11.98 -4.86 1.17
CA SER A 164 11.13 -4.25 0.15
C SER A 164 10.90 -2.74 0.36
N CYS A 165 11.35 -2.18 1.49
CA CYS A 165 11.35 -0.74 1.76
C CYS A 165 12.70 -0.07 1.53
N HIS A 166 13.72 -0.86 1.11
CA HIS A 166 15.04 -0.37 0.75
C HIS A 166 15.52 -1.13 -0.49
N ASN A 167 15.54 -0.45 -1.64
CA ASN A 167 15.84 -1.04 -2.95
C ASN A 167 14.91 -2.20 -3.36
N PRO A 168 13.59 -2.02 -3.37
CA PRO A 168 12.67 -3.07 -3.82
C PRO A 168 12.91 -3.46 -5.27
N ILE A 169 12.60 -4.71 -5.59
CA ILE A 169 12.68 -5.25 -6.95
C ILE A 169 11.34 -5.90 -7.35
N ILE A 170 11.20 -6.25 -8.61
CA ILE A 170 10.14 -7.15 -9.09
C ILE A 170 10.82 -8.41 -9.59
N TYR A 171 10.54 -9.56 -8.98
CA TYR A 171 11.12 -10.82 -9.40
C TYR A 171 10.67 -11.23 -10.81
N PRO A 172 11.53 -11.98 -11.56
CA PRO A 172 11.21 -12.40 -12.93
C PRO A 172 9.85 -13.10 -13.06
N ASN A 173 9.53 -14.01 -12.14
CA ASN A 173 8.24 -14.70 -12.14
C ASN A 173 7.04 -13.74 -11.97
N CYS A 174 7.20 -12.70 -11.15
CA CYS A 174 6.17 -11.67 -10.98
C CYS A 174 6.03 -10.82 -12.24
N ILE A 175 7.13 -10.52 -12.94
CA ILE A 175 7.11 -9.80 -14.22
C ILE A 175 6.34 -10.61 -15.27
N GLU A 176 6.64 -11.90 -15.41
CA GLU A 176 5.94 -12.78 -16.36
C GLU A 176 4.45 -12.86 -16.04
N LYS A 177 4.08 -12.95 -14.77
CA LYS A 177 2.69 -12.95 -14.33
C LYS A 177 1.96 -11.65 -14.67
N LEU A 178 2.59 -10.50 -14.42
CA LEU A 178 2.04 -9.19 -14.80
C LEU A 178 1.78 -9.10 -16.30
N LYS A 179 2.71 -9.60 -17.13
CA LYS A 179 2.55 -9.64 -18.59
C LYS A 179 1.39 -10.55 -19.01
N GLN A 180 1.27 -11.75 -18.43
CA GLN A 180 0.16 -12.69 -18.69
C GLN A 180 -1.19 -12.04 -18.35
N GLU A 181 -1.23 -11.20 -17.31
CA GLU A 181 -2.40 -10.47 -16.86
C GLU A 181 -2.55 -9.08 -17.54
N LYS A 182 -1.89 -8.92 -18.69
CA LYS A 182 -2.02 -7.77 -19.61
C LYS A 182 -1.54 -6.41 -19.06
N VAL A 183 -0.70 -6.41 -18.03
CA VAL A 183 0.02 -5.18 -17.65
C VAL A 183 1.07 -4.90 -18.72
N SER A 184 1.09 -3.70 -19.28
CA SER A 184 2.00 -3.37 -20.37
C SER A 184 3.47 -3.38 -19.94
N ASN A 185 4.36 -3.81 -20.83
CA ASN A 185 5.81 -3.80 -20.60
C ASN A 185 6.32 -2.39 -20.26
N GLU A 186 5.72 -1.35 -20.84
CA GLU A 186 6.05 0.03 -20.55
C GLU A 186 5.83 0.39 -19.08
N VAL A 187 4.66 0.00 -18.50
CA VAL A 187 4.36 0.22 -17.08
C VAL A 187 5.32 -0.55 -16.18
N ILE A 188 5.55 -1.82 -16.47
CA ILE A 188 6.45 -2.67 -15.69
C ILE A 188 7.86 -2.06 -15.68
N SER A 189 8.39 -1.68 -16.83
CA SER A 189 9.72 -1.07 -16.94
C SER A 189 9.83 0.28 -16.21
N LYS A 190 8.79 1.12 -16.28
CA LYS A 190 8.73 2.38 -15.53
C LYS A 190 8.75 2.12 -14.02
N VAL A 191 7.92 1.18 -13.53
CA VAL A 191 7.92 0.82 -12.11
C VAL A 191 9.29 0.30 -11.68
N GLN A 192 9.89 -0.64 -12.41
CA GLN A 192 11.22 -1.16 -12.08
C GLN A 192 12.27 -0.05 -11.97
N LYS A 193 12.23 0.94 -12.87
CA LYS A 193 13.13 2.09 -12.83
C LYS A 193 12.85 3.02 -11.63
N GLU A 194 11.59 3.23 -11.32
CA GLU A 194 11.22 4.21 -10.29
C GLU A 194 11.42 3.69 -8.87
N ILE A 195 11.17 2.41 -8.62
CA ILE A 195 11.33 1.80 -7.30
C ILE A 195 12.78 1.74 -6.82
N THR A 196 13.77 1.89 -7.70
CA THR A 196 15.20 2.02 -7.30
C THR A 196 15.49 3.30 -6.51
N ARG A 197 14.52 4.20 -6.36
CA ARG A 197 14.63 5.43 -5.57
C ARG A 197 14.12 5.28 -4.14
N ILE A 198 13.56 4.12 -3.80
CA ILE A 198 13.00 3.77 -2.49
C ILE A 198 14.11 3.24 -1.51
#